data_93db158cbd97644a0b135c96febc71b0
#
_entry.id   93db158cbd97644a0b135c96febc71b0
#
_cell.length_a   1.000
_cell.length_b   1.000
_cell.length_c   1.000
_cell.angle_alpha   90.00
_cell.angle_beta   90.00
_cell.angle_gamma   90.00
#
_symmetry.space_group_name_H-M   'P 1'
#
loop_
_entity.id
_entity.type
_entity.pdbx_description
1 polymer ?
#
loop_
_entity_poly.entity_id
_entity_poly.type
_entity_poly.pdbx_seq_one_letter_code
_entity_poly.pdbx_strand_id
1 'polypeptide(L)' 'MNGVQLTNHLTAQFRASALSRYEARITEDGDFRVYMYAMSLKRLKRKCGRYAKRERKAIEYVTTLKEES' A
#
# COMPACT_ATOMS: atom_id res chain seq x y z
N MET A 1 -22.89 -16.23 -2.28
CA MET A 1 -22.25 -15.95 -2.51
C MET A 1 -21.50 -16.00 -3.03
N ASN A 2 -21.66 -15.80 -3.10
CA ASN A 2 -20.92 -15.79 -3.40
C ASN A 2 -19.94 -15.42 -3.70
N GLY A 3 -20.44 -15.41 -3.78
CA GLY A 3 -19.35 -15.06 -4.65
C GLY A 3 -18.07 -15.13 -3.92
N VAL A 4 -17.02 -15.24 -4.64
CA VAL A 4 -15.73 -15.26 -4.01
C VAL A 4 -15.49 -13.95 -3.35
N GLN A 5 -15.28 -14.01 -2.08
CA GLN A 5 -14.94 -12.83 -1.33
C GLN A 5 -13.44 -12.69 -1.29
N LEU A 6 -12.97 -11.54 -1.66
CA LEU A 6 -11.60 -11.22 -1.37
C LEU A 6 -11.57 -10.83 0.09
N THR A 7 -11.46 -11.85 0.93
CA THR A 7 -11.54 -11.60 2.35
C THR A 7 -10.31 -10.91 2.88
N ASN A 8 -9.19 -11.08 2.18
CA ASN A 8 -7.96 -10.46 2.62
C ASN A 8 -7.72 -9.22 1.81
N HIS A 9 -7.77 -8.11 2.48
CA HIS A 9 -7.71 -6.82 1.86
C HIS A 9 -6.52 -6.05 2.41
N LEU A 10 -5.66 -5.63 1.52
CA LEU A 10 -4.49 -4.87 1.91
C LEU A 10 -4.80 -3.39 1.88
N THR A 11 -4.24 -2.68 2.83
CA THR A 11 -4.33 -1.23 2.86
C THR A 11 -2.91 -0.68 2.90
N ALA A 12 -2.59 0.19 1.97
CA ALA A 12 -1.29 0.85 1.93
C ALA A 12 -1.49 2.31 2.34
N GLN A 13 -0.97 2.67 3.49
CA GLN A 13 -1.07 4.03 3.98
C GLN A 13 0.24 4.74 3.70
N PHE A 14 0.18 5.78 2.90
CA PHE A 14 1.35 6.52 2.47
C PHE A 14 1.61 7.70 3.38
N ARG A 15 2.90 7.94 3.66
CA ARG A 15 3.28 9.12 4.44
C ARG A 15 4.74 9.44 4.21
N ALA A 16 5.15 10.61 4.67
CA ALA A 16 6.53 11.02 4.55
C ALA A 16 7.40 10.15 5.43
N SER A 17 8.61 9.90 4.98
CA SER A 17 9.51 9.02 5.69
C SER A 17 10.87 9.67 5.85
N ALA A 18 11.49 9.45 7.00
CA ALA A 18 12.85 9.93 7.22
C ALA A 18 13.87 9.01 6.55
N LEU A 19 13.49 7.76 6.29
CA LEU A 19 14.43 6.79 5.70
C LEU A 19 14.53 6.96 4.21
N SER A 20 13.46 7.40 3.60
CA SER A 20 13.42 7.66 2.19
C SER A 20 12.55 8.89 2.08
N ARG A 21 11.98 9.17 0.94
CA ARG A 21 11.11 10.31 0.85
C ARG A 21 9.72 9.96 1.33
N TYR A 22 9.28 8.77 0.97
CA TYR A 22 7.93 8.31 1.29
C TYR A 22 7.98 6.87 1.77
N GLU A 23 7.01 6.53 2.59
CA GLU A 23 6.85 5.16 3.01
C GLU A 23 5.39 4.77 2.91
N ALA A 24 5.17 3.48 2.73
CA ALA A 24 3.84 2.91 2.76
C ALA A 24 3.80 1.84 3.85
N ARG A 25 2.84 1.97 4.73
CA ARG A 25 2.62 0.96 5.75
C ARG A 25 1.50 0.07 5.24
N ILE A 26 1.82 -1.19 4.99
CA ILE A 26 0.85 -2.12 4.45
C ILE A 26 0.30 -2.98 5.56
N THR A 27 -1.01 -2.98 5.68
CA THR A 27 -1.71 -3.80 6.66
C THR A 27 -2.69 -4.69 5.93
N GLU A 28 -3.05 -5.79 6.56
CA GLU A 28 -4.06 -6.70 6.05
C GLU A 28 -5.10 -6.86 7.14
N ASP A 29 -6.30 -6.34 6.86
CA ASP A 29 -7.38 -6.38 7.84
C ASP A 29 -6.95 -5.81 9.18
N GLY A 30 -6.16 -4.73 9.11
CA GLY A 30 -5.70 -4.06 10.31
C GLY A 30 -4.38 -4.56 10.86
N ASP A 31 -3.92 -5.71 10.43
CA ASP A 31 -2.67 -6.27 10.93
C ASP A 31 -1.51 -5.82 10.08
N PHE A 32 -0.45 -5.40 10.73
CA PHE A 32 0.73 -4.94 10.03
C PHE A 32 1.38 -6.06 9.23
N ARG A 33 1.79 -5.75 8.01
CA ARG A 33 2.48 -6.69 7.16
C ARG A 33 3.90 -6.24 6.83
N VAL A 34 4.03 -5.06 6.24
CA VAL A 34 5.34 -4.66 5.76
C VAL A 34 5.34 -3.17 5.50
N TYR A 35 6.53 -2.57 5.58
CA TYR A 35 6.77 -1.21 5.11
C TYR A 35 7.45 -1.26 3.76
N MET A 36 7.12 -0.29 2.93
CA MET A 36 7.80 -0.09 1.67
C MET A 36 8.20 1.36 1.54
N TYR A 37 9.28 1.61 0.82
CA TYR A 37 9.85 2.94 0.71
C TYR A 37 10.15 3.28 -0.73
N ALA A 38 10.06 4.55 -1.07
CA ALA A 38 10.44 5.01 -2.39
C ALA A 38 10.64 6.52 -2.35
N MET A 39 11.33 7.01 -3.36
CA MET A 39 11.60 8.43 -3.46
C MET A 39 10.46 9.19 -4.12
N SER A 40 9.49 8.52 -4.70
CA SER A 40 8.33 9.15 -5.27
C SER A 40 7.09 8.34 -4.97
N LEU A 41 5.95 9.02 -4.89
CA LEU A 41 4.69 8.32 -4.63
C LEU A 41 4.33 7.38 -5.75
N LYS A 42 4.63 7.77 -6.98
CA LYS A 42 4.35 6.92 -8.12
C LYS A 42 5.08 5.58 -8.03
N ARG A 43 6.35 5.64 -7.67
CA ARG A 43 7.14 4.43 -7.50
C ARG A 43 6.62 3.60 -6.34
N LEU A 44 6.24 4.29 -5.27
CA LEU A 44 5.75 3.59 -4.09
C LEU A 44 4.46 2.85 -4.40
N LYS A 45 3.55 3.49 -5.13
CA LYS A 45 2.31 2.82 -5.54
C LYS A 45 2.63 1.59 -6.38
N ARG A 46 3.60 1.70 -7.26
CA ARG A 46 3.98 0.58 -8.11
C ARG A 46 4.51 -0.59 -7.28
N LYS A 47 5.33 -0.28 -6.29
CA LYS A 47 5.84 -1.32 -5.41
C LYS A 47 4.73 -2.01 -4.64
N CYS A 48 3.81 -1.21 -4.12
CA CYS A 48 2.69 -1.77 -3.36
C CYS A 48 1.80 -2.62 -4.25
N GLY A 49 1.55 -2.16 -5.47
CA GLY A 49 0.74 -2.92 -6.40
C GLY A 49 1.37 -4.25 -6.76
N ARG A 50 2.69 -4.26 -6.92
CA ARG A 50 3.41 -5.48 -7.21
C ARG A 50 3.31 -6.46 -6.04
N TYR A 51 3.42 -5.93 -4.84
CA TYR A 51 3.30 -6.76 -3.66
C TYR A 51 1.91 -7.38 -3.59
N ALA A 52 0.88 -6.57 -3.80
CA ALA A 52 -0.50 -7.08 -3.75
C ALA A 52 -0.72 -8.14 -4.81
N LYS A 53 -0.20 -7.93 -6.00
CA LYS A 53 -0.36 -8.87 -7.08
C LYS A 53 0.30 -10.20 -6.75
N ARG A 54 1.49 -10.13 -6.17
CA ARG A 54 2.20 -11.34 -5.78
C ARG A 54 1.45 -12.10 -4.70
N GLU A 55 0.82 -11.35 -3.79
CA GLU A 55 0.05 -11.96 -2.72
C GLU A 55 -1.36 -12.34 -3.15
N ARG A 56 -1.75 -11.93 -4.35
CA ARG A 56 -3.08 -12.19 -4.89
C ARG A 56 -4.17 -11.62 -4.01
N LYS A 57 -3.98 -10.36 -3.63
CA LYS A 57 -4.90 -9.67 -2.74
C LYS A 57 -5.24 -8.31 -3.32
N ALA A 58 -6.43 -7.84 -3.00
CA ALA A 58 -6.81 -6.47 -3.36
C ALA A 58 -6.04 -5.50 -2.48
N ILE A 59 -5.80 -4.30 -2.99
CA ILE A 59 -5.10 -3.30 -2.21
C ILE A 59 -5.77 -1.94 -2.42
N GLU A 60 -5.87 -1.24 -1.32
CA GLU A 60 -6.42 0.09 -1.29
C GLU A 60 -5.33 1.07 -0.87
N TYR A 61 -5.28 2.21 -1.54
CA TYR A 61 -4.28 3.23 -1.21
C TYR A 61 -4.92 4.34 -0.42
N VAL A 62 -4.31 4.70 0.69
CA VAL A 62 -4.80 5.76 1.56
C VAL A 62 -3.67 6.75 1.76
N THR A 63 -3.91 8.02 1.52
CA THR A 63 -2.88 9.01 1.73
C THR A 63 -3.51 10.32 2.19
N THR A 64 -2.81 10.95 3.11
CA THR A 64 -3.14 12.32 3.51
C THR A 64 -2.17 13.30 2.88
N LEU A 65 -1.20 12.81 2.13
CA LEU A 65 -0.23 13.66 1.49
C LEU A 65 -0.87 14.35 0.30
N LYS A 66 -0.53 15.62 0.16
CA LYS A 66 -0.96 16.34 -1.01
C LYS A 66 0.02 16.05 -2.12
N GLU A 67 -0.52 15.64 -3.25
CA GLU A 67 0.33 15.42 -4.41
C GLU A 67 0.60 16.74 -5.07
N GLU A 68 1.86 16.98 -5.25
CA GLU A 68 2.28 18.15 -6.00
C GLU A 68 2.13 17.83 -7.47
N SER A 69 1.38 18.59 -8.14
CA SER A 69 1.22 18.36 -9.56
C SER A 69 2.26 19.15 -10.36
#